data_0a2f3dfdc899868547b929efbcbb557d
#
_entry.id   0a2f3dfdc899868547b929efbcbb557d
#
_cell.length_a   1.000
_cell.length_b   1.000
_cell.length_c   1.000
_cell.angle_alpha   90.00
_cell.angle_beta   90.00
_cell.angle_gamma   90.00
#
_symmetry.space_group_name_H-M   'P 1'
#
loop_
_entity.id
_entity.type
_entity.pdbx_description
1 polymer ?
#
loop_
_entity_poly.entity_id
_entity_poly.type
_entity_poly.pdbx_seq_one_letter_code
_entity_poly.pdbx_strand_id
1 'polypeptide(L)'
;MADDQNWDLEADVVVLGSGGAAMTAAIAAHDFGAKDVVILEKSGMVGGTTAMSGGMLWIPNNPYQVAAGIEDSDEDIVAYLDSLAPGALDPETLMAFME
;
A
#
# COMPACT_ATOMS: atom_id res chain seq x y z
N MET A 1 -12.32 32.86 0.44
CA MET A 1 -12.77 33.14 1.81
C MET A 1 -12.34 31.96 2.65
N ALA A 2 -11.48 32.18 3.62
CA ALA A 2 -11.21 31.17 4.63
C ALA A 2 -12.52 30.97 5.38
N ASP A 3 -13.10 29.79 5.29
CA ASP A 3 -14.21 29.38 6.10
C ASP A 3 -13.67 29.32 7.54
N ASP A 4 -14.25 30.08 8.46
CA ASP A 4 -13.91 30.04 9.88
C ASP A 4 -14.39 28.70 10.50
N GLN A 5 -14.04 27.58 9.86
CA GLN A 5 -14.26 26.27 10.40
C GLN A 5 -13.20 26.00 11.47
N ASN A 6 -13.66 25.89 12.69
CA ASN A 6 -12.80 25.56 13.82
C ASN A 6 -12.57 24.03 13.79
N TRP A 7 -11.44 23.61 13.23
CA TRP A 7 -11.05 22.21 13.19
C TRP A 7 -10.40 21.79 14.50
N ASP A 8 -10.70 20.58 14.98
CA ASP A 8 -10.04 20.02 16.16
C ASP A 8 -8.59 19.62 15.88
N LEU A 9 -8.25 19.33 14.63
CA LEU A 9 -6.94 18.92 14.20
C LEU A 9 -6.71 19.32 12.74
N GLU A 10 -5.49 19.77 12.43
CA GLU A 10 -5.02 20.03 11.07
C GLU A 10 -3.79 19.18 10.79
N ALA A 11 -3.63 18.69 9.58
CA ALA A 11 -2.47 17.92 9.15
C ALA A 11 -2.18 18.13 7.66
N ASP A 12 -0.94 17.91 7.24
CA ASP A 12 -0.54 17.94 5.82
C ASP A 12 -1.19 16.78 5.06
N VAL A 13 -1.26 15.61 5.70
CA VAL A 13 -1.86 14.41 5.13
C VAL A 13 -2.69 13.68 6.17
N VAL A 14 -3.91 13.33 5.80
CA VAL A 14 -4.79 12.49 6.61
C VAL A 14 -5.00 11.16 5.90
N VAL A 15 -4.67 10.07 6.58
CA VAL A 15 -4.83 8.70 6.09
C VAL A 15 -6.00 8.03 6.82
N LEU A 16 -6.95 7.49 6.08
CA LEU A 16 -8.12 6.82 6.64
C LEU A 16 -7.89 5.32 6.74
N GLY A 17 -7.94 4.80 7.97
CA GLY A 17 -7.66 3.42 8.30
C GLY A 17 -6.20 3.18 8.69
N SER A 18 -5.90 1.99 9.21
CA SER A 18 -4.58 1.61 9.70
C SER A 18 -4.11 0.23 9.21
N GLY A 19 -4.64 -0.24 8.10
CA GLY A 19 -4.14 -1.45 7.44
C GLY A 19 -2.80 -1.24 6.74
N GLY A 20 -2.25 -2.28 6.12
CA GLY A 20 -0.94 -2.23 5.48
C GLY A 20 -0.78 -1.11 4.46
N ALA A 21 -1.76 -0.93 3.57
CA ALA A 21 -1.72 0.14 2.57
C ALA A 21 -1.75 1.53 3.22
N ALA A 22 -2.59 1.73 4.23
CA ALA A 22 -2.71 3.00 4.94
C ALA A 22 -1.42 3.35 5.70
N MET A 23 -0.83 2.39 6.40
CA MET A 23 0.44 2.57 7.10
C MET A 23 1.59 2.90 6.13
N THR A 24 1.65 2.19 4.99
CA THR A 24 2.64 2.46 3.94
C THR A 24 2.46 3.86 3.36
N ALA A 25 1.23 4.26 3.08
CA ALA A 25 0.94 5.61 2.58
C ALA A 25 1.36 6.71 3.58
N ALA A 26 1.12 6.49 4.87
CA ALA A 26 1.53 7.44 5.91
C ALA A 26 3.06 7.56 6.02
N ILE A 27 3.77 6.43 5.99
CA ILE A 27 5.24 6.41 6.00
C ILE A 27 5.79 7.12 4.76
N ALA A 28 5.28 6.77 3.58
CA ALA A 28 5.70 7.40 2.33
C ALA A 28 5.44 8.91 2.35
N ALA A 29 4.27 9.36 2.80
CA ALA A 29 3.97 10.79 2.90
C ALA A 29 4.98 11.51 3.78
N HIS A 30 5.33 10.95 4.93
CA HIS A 30 6.36 11.51 5.82
C HIS A 30 7.74 11.53 5.13
N ASP A 31 8.16 10.44 4.51
CA ASP A 31 9.46 10.33 3.84
C ASP A 31 9.59 11.28 2.65
N PHE A 32 8.48 11.58 1.97
CA PHE A 32 8.41 12.58 0.90
C PHE A 32 8.21 14.02 1.40
N GLY A 33 8.24 14.26 2.70
CA GLY A 33 8.37 15.59 3.29
C GLY A 33 7.13 16.16 3.95
N ALA A 34 6.04 15.41 4.07
CA ALA A 34 4.92 15.81 4.91
C ALA A 34 5.37 15.86 6.38
N LYS A 35 5.09 16.95 7.08
CA LYS A 35 5.52 17.12 8.47
C LYS A 35 4.52 16.54 9.44
N ASP A 36 3.25 16.80 9.17
CA ASP A 36 2.14 16.37 10.01
C ASP A 36 1.30 15.35 9.26
N VAL A 37 1.49 14.07 9.59
CA VAL A 37 0.72 12.96 9.02
C VAL A 37 -0.13 12.33 10.10
N VAL A 38 -1.44 12.25 9.86
CA VAL A 38 -2.41 11.70 10.81
C VAL A 38 -3.10 10.50 10.23
N ILE A 39 -3.16 9.42 11.00
CA ILE A 39 -3.92 8.22 10.67
C ILE A 39 -5.18 8.19 11.53
N LEU A 40 -6.33 8.07 10.89
CA LEU A 40 -7.63 7.93 11.55
C LEU A 40 -8.13 6.49 11.44
N GLU A 41 -8.21 5.81 12.59
CA GLU A 41 -8.72 4.44 12.69
C GLU A 41 -10.06 4.43 13.41
N LYS A 42 -11.07 3.79 12.79
CA LYS A 42 -12.42 3.72 13.35
C LYS A 42 -12.59 2.70 14.47
N SER A 43 -11.73 1.68 14.50
CA SER A 43 -11.79 0.63 15.53
C SER A 43 -10.92 0.97 16.73
N GLY A 44 -11.13 0.28 17.84
CA GLY A 44 -10.28 0.40 19.02
C GLY A 44 -8.88 -0.25 18.88
N MET A 45 -8.61 -0.88 17.73
CA MET A 45 -7.34 -1.54 17.46
C MET A 45 -6.82 -1.12 16.09
N VAL A 46 -5.51 -0.87 16.00
CA VAL A 46 -4.82 -0.53 14.76
C VAL A 46 -4.39 -1.79 14.00
N GLY A 47 -4.20 -1.65 12.69
CA GLY A 47 -3.59 -2.68 11.85
C GLY A 47 -4.52 -3.33 10.84
N GLY A 48 -5.84 -3.21 11.00
CA GLY A 48 -6.82 -3.80 10.10
C GLY A 48 -6.62 -5.31 9.93
N THR A 49 -7.00 -5.87 8.80
CA THR A 49 -6.78 -7.29 8.47
C THR A 49 -5.30 -7.64 8.31
N THR A 50 -4.44 -6.68 8.03
CA THR A 50 -3.00 -6.87 7.96
C THR A 50 -2.43 -7.37 9.29
N ALA A 51 -2.88 -6.84 10.42
CA ALA A 51 -2.45 -7.29 11.74
C ALA A 51 -2.91 -8.71 12.08
N MET A 52 -3.94 -9.22 11.40
CA MET A 52 -4.46 -10.59 11.56
C MET A 52 -3.80 -11.58 10.61
N SER A 53 -3.00 -11.11 9.66
CA SER A 53 -2.30 -11.94 8.69
C SER A 53 -1.09 -12.65 9.30
N GLY A 54 -0.57 -13.66 8.60
CA GLY A 54 0.69 -14.31 8.97
C GLY A 54 1.94 -13.45 8.72
N GLY A 55 1.81 -12.22 8.24
CA GLY A 55 2.91 -11.29 7.97
C GLY A 55 3.76 -11.65 6.75
N MET A 56 3.26 -12.52 5.88
CA MET A 56 3.95 -12.87 4.65
C MET A 56 3.73 -11.82 3.57
N LEU A 57 4.82 -11.38 2.94
CA LEU A 57 4.80 -10.51 1.77
C LEU A 57 5.14 -11.33 0.54
N TRP A 58 4.30 -11.26 -0.49
CA TRP A 58 4.59 -11.83 -1.78
C TRP A 58 5.05 -10.72 -2.74
N ILE A 59 6.32 -10.78 -3.09
CA ILE A 59 6.98 -9.83 -4.00
C ILE A 59 7.64 -10.65 -5.09
N PRO A 60 6.97 -10.91 -6.21
CA PRO A 60 7.53 -11.71 -7.30
C PRO A 60 8.66 -10.96 -8.01
N ASN A 61 9.53 -11.72 -8.69
CA ASN A 61 10.66 -11.21 -9.47
C ASN A 61 11.55 -10.21 -8.69
N ASN A 62 11.67 -10.42 -7.39
CA ASN A 62 12.46 -9.53 -6.54
C ASN A 62 13.97 -9.79 -6.70
N PRO A 63 14.83 -8.82 -6.30
CA PRO A 63 16.29 -8.94 -6.46
C PRO A 63 16.90 -10.17 -5.81
N TYR A 64 16.31 -10.71 -4.74
CA TYR A 64 16.82 -11.91 -4.07
C TYR A 64 16.54 -13.17 -4.89
N GLN A 65 15.38 -13.25 -5.55
CA GLN A 65 15.07 -14.33 -6.49
C GLN A 65 16.03 -14.31 -7.67
N VAL A 66 16.24 -13.13 -8.26
CA VAL A 66 17.18 -12.95 -9.39
C VAL A 66 18.59 -13.36 -8.98
N ALA A 67 19.07 -12.94 -7.81
CA ALA A 67 20.38 -13.31 -7.29
C ALA A 67 20.52 -14.81 -6.99
N ALA A 68 19.42 -15.48 -6.64
CA ALA A 68 19.37 -16.93 -6.42
C ALA A 68 19.23 -17.74 -7.73
N GLY A 69 19.15 -17.09 -8.89
CA GLY A 69 18.98 -17.75 -10.18
C GLY A 69 17.56 -18.33 -10.40
N ILE A 70 16.59 -17.85 -9.65
CA ILE A 70 15.17 -18.22 -9.83
C ILE A 70 14.64 -17.39 -10.99
N GLU A 71 14.28 -18.07 -12.07
CA GLU A 71 13.70 -17.42 -13.25
C GLU A 71 12.21 -17.09 -12.98
N ASP A 72 11.86 -15.85 -13.26
CA ASP A 72 10.49 -15.34 -13.25
C ASP A 72 10.38 -14.23 -14.28
N SER A 73 9.17 -13.88 -14.73
CA SER A 73 8.95 -12.79 -15.66
C SER A 73 7.70 -12.00 -15.30
N ASP A 74 7.69 -10.73 -15.66
CA ASP A 74 6.56 -9.86 -15.43
C ASP A 74 5.32 -10.37 -16.17
N GLU A 75 5.50 -10.96 -17.36
CA GLU A 75 4.43 -11.58 -18.16
C GLU A 75 3.79 -12.76 -17.43
N ASP A 76 4.59 -13.63 -16.81
CA ASP A 76 4.08 -14.78 -16.04
C ASP A 76 3.36 -14.33 -14.78
N ILE A 77 3.86 -13.28 -14.11
CA ILE A 77 3.24 -12.69 -12.94
C ILE A 77 1.87 -12.09 -13.30
N VAL A 78 1.80 -11.31 -14.38
CA VAL A 78 0.54 -10.74 -14.87
C VAL A 78 -0.45 -11.83 -15.24
N ALA A 79 -0.01 -12.87 -15.97
CA ALA A 79 -0.85 -14.00 -16.34
C ALA A 79 -1.38 -14.76 -15.11
N TYR A 80 -0.54 -14.96 -14.11
CA TYR A 80 -0.95 -15.57 -12.84
C TYR A 80 -2.00 -14.73 -12.12
N LEU A 81 -1.77 -13.45 -11.95
CA LEU A 81 -2.70 -12.54 -11.26
C LEU A 81 -4.03 -12.42 -12.02
N ASP A 82 -4.01 -12.32 -13.34
CA ASP A 82 -5.23 -12.30 -14.17
C ASP A 82 -6.00 -13.62 -14.06
N SER A 83 -5.30 -14.75 -13.90
CA SER A 83 -5.96 -16.06 -13.70
C SER A 83 -6.75 -16.14 -12.40
N LEU A 84 -6.33 -15.39 -11.37
CA LEU A 84 -7.02 -15.35 -10.07
C LEU A 84 -8.27 -14.47 -10.10
N ALA A 85 -8.26 -13.41 -10.89
CA ALA A 85 -9.34 -12.44 -11.01
C ALA A 85 -9.44 -11.90 -12.44
N PRO A 86 -9.92 -12.70 -13.40
CA PRO A 86 -9.90 -12.34 -14.82
C PRO A 86 -10.57 -11.00 -15.11
N GLY A 87 -9.83 -10.07 -15.70
CA GLY A 87 -10.31 -8.75 -16.09
C GLY A 87 -10.61 -7.79 -14.92
N ALA A 88 -10.32 -8.18 -13.69
CA ALA A 88 -10.54 -7.34 -12.51
C ALA A 88 -9.36 -6.41 -12.17
N LEU A 89 -8.19 -6.72 -12.73
CA LEU A 89 -6.96 -6.01 -12.44
C LEU A 89 -6.62 -5.03 -13.56
N ASP A 90 -6.37 -3.79 -13.17
CA ASP A 90 -5.89 -2.77 -14.09
C ASP A 90 -4.42 -3.01 -14.43
N PRO A 91 -4.04 -3.10 -15.72
CA PRO A 91 -2.66 -3.37 -16.13
C PRO A 91 -1.65 -2.33 -15.64
N GLU A 92 -2.02 -1.05 -15.59
CA GLU A 92 -1.15 0.02 -15.11
C GLU A 92 -0.85 -0.15 -13.62
N THR A 93 -1.85 -0.48 -12.82
CA THR A 93 -1.69 -0.78 -11.40
C THR A 93 -0.81 -2.02 -11.17
N LEU A 94 -0.96 -3.05 -12.01
CA LEU A 94 -0.10 -4.24 -11.94
C LEU A 94 1.36 -3.92 -12.24
N MET A 95 1.62 -3.13 -13.28
CA MET A 95 2.98 -2.70 -13.63
C MET A 95 3.62 -1.89 -12.49
N ALA A 96 2.89 -0.95 -11.90
CA ALA A 96 3.36 -0.17 -10.76
C ALA A 96 3.64 -1.02 -9.51
N PHE A 97 2.99 -2.17 -9.38
CA PHE A 97 3.27 -3.12 -8.27
C PHE A 97 4.59 -3.88 -8.49
N MET A 98 5.02 -4.07 -9.74
CA MET A 98 6.23 -4.83 -10.09
C MET A 98 7.50 -3.98 -10.20
N GLU A 99 7.38 -2.65 -10.26
CA GLU A 99 8.50 -1.68 -10.25
C GLU A 99 9.04 -1.40 -8.84
#